data_4f9edc07938f7ed1939d7ef06134b9d6
#
_entry.id   4f9edc07938f7ed1939d7ef06134b9d6
#
_cell.length_a   1.000
_cell.length_b   1.000
_cell.length_c   1.000
_cell.angle_alpha   90.00
_cell.angle_beta   90.00
_cell.angle_gamma   90.00
#
_symmetry.space_group_name_H-M   'P 1'
#
loop_
_entity.id
_entity.type
_entity.pdbx_description
1 polymer ?
#
loop_
_entity_poly.entity_id
_entity_poly.type
_entity_poly.pdbx_seq_one_letter_code
_entity_poly.pdbx_strand_id
1 'polypeptide(L)'
;MLVFEAITEKSRDLTNHLLDHSKTYPKFSFKEAETVKESSQAQNLRYKIFKKELKVTTKLKGQVIKREFDQYDENATHIIVKAKSTPLSLEKVVGVYRVIKYSSTSQLDNCYTSNSMCFNLDLFKKNIGYSNFLELGRTCIHPAY
;
A
#
# COMPACT_ATOMS: atom_id res chain seq x y z
N MET A 1 -7.15 40.61 -22.69
CA MET A 1 -6.77 39.72 -23.80
C MET A 1 -5.54 38.89 -23.54
N LEU A 2 -4.51 39.39 -22.85
CA LEU A 2 -3.26 38.65 -22.52
C LEU A 2 -3.40 37.49 -21.51
N VAL A 3 -4.40 37.47 -20.64
CA VAL A 3 -4.58 36.42 -19.61
C VAL A 3 -5.17 35.14 -20.20
N PHE A 4 -5.96 35.23 -21.27
CA PHE A 4 -6.56 34.07 -21.94
C PHE A 4 -5.55 33.28 -22.79
N GLU A 5 -4.56 33.92 -23.37
CA GLU A 5 -3.49 33.27 -24.15
C GLU A 5 -2.54 32.48 -23.24
N ALA A 6 -2.18 33.02 -22.08
CA ALA A 6 -1.32 32.35 -21.13
C ALA A 6 -1.96 31.09 -20.52
N ILE A 7 -3.29 31.06 -20.36
CA ILE A 7 -4.01 29.86 -19.84
C ILE A 7 -4.09 28.78 -20.91
N THR A 8 -4.27 29.17 -22.19
CA THR A 8 -4.35 28.23 -23.31
C THR A 8 -2.98 27.60 -23.63
N GLU A 9 -1.89 28.36 -23.50
CA GLU A 9 -0.52 27.86 -23.72
C GLU A 9 -0.10 26.90 -22.64
N LYS A 10 -0.37 27.22 -21.38
CA LYS A 10 -0.10 26.34 -20.23
C LYS A 10 -0.96 25.06 -20.25
N SER A 11 -2.19 25.15 -20.75
CA SER A 11 -3.08 24.00 -20.96
C SER A 11 -2.58 23.10 -22.10
N ARG A 12 -2.06 23.68 -23.21
CA ARG A 12 -1.45 22.94 -24.32
C ARG A 12 -0.17 22.24 -23.90
N ASP A 13 0.69 22.89 -23.11
CA ASP A 13 1.92 22.28 -22.57
C ASP A 13 1.61 21.10 -21.64
N LEU A 14 0.62 21.23 -20.76
CA LEU A 14 0.14 20.14 -19.92
C LEU A 14 -0.43 18.99 -20.78
N THR A 15 -1.21 19.31 -21.82
CA THR A 15 -1.78 18.29 -22.71
C THR A 15 -0.70 17.60 -23.53
N ASN A 16 0.28 18.35 -24.04
CA ASN A 16 1.42 17.79 -24.77
C ASN A 16 2.34 16.97 -23.86
N HIS A 17 2.52 17.37 -22.60
CA HIS A 17 3.25 16.59 -21.61
C HIS A 17 2.54 15.28 -21.23
N LEU A 18 1.19 15.29 -21.21
CA LEU A 18 0.36 14.11 -21.00
C LEU A 18 0.29 13.20 -22.25
N LEU A 19 0.47 13.78 -23.44
CA LEU A 19 0.42 13.07 -24.73
C LEU A 19 1.82 12.67 -25.25
N ASP A 20 2.90 12.99 -24.54
CA ASP A 20 4.24 12.52 -24.89
C ASP A 20 4.36 11.01 -24.57
N HIS A 21 3.78 10.22 -25.46
CA HIS A 21 3.82 8.75 -25.43
C HIS A 21 5.23 8.18 -25.72
N SER A 22 6.24 9.02 -25.97
CA SER A 22 7.61 8.58 -26.22
C SER A 22 8.34 8.18 -24.94
N LYS A 23 7.90 8.69 -23.77
CA LYS A 23 8.37 8.21 -22.48
C LYS A 23 7.54 7.02 -22.08
N THR A 24 8.07 5.82 -22.28
CA THR A 24 7.52 4.57 -21.74
C THR A 24 7.63 4.58 -20.22
N TYR A 25 6.75 5.34 -19.54
CA TYR A 25 6.59 5.18 -18.11
C TYR A 25 5.98 3.80 -17.84
N PRO A 26 6.40 3.11 -16.77
CA PRO A 26 5.76 1.85 -16.43
C PRO A 26 4.26 2.08 -16.22
N LYS A 27 3.42 1.23 -16.82
CA LYS A 27 1.98 1.24 -16.55
C LYS A 27 1.76 0.64 -15.17
N PHE A 28 0.96 1.34 -14.37
CA PHE A 28 0.55 0.88 -13.05
C PHE A 28 -0.89 0.42 -13.06
N SER A 29 -1.15 -0.63 -12.31
CA SER A 29 -2.49 -1.08 -11.94
C SER A 29 -2.52 -1.34 -10.43
N PHE A 30 -3.68 -1.21 -9.81
CA PHE A 30 -3.88 -1.56 -8.41
C PHE A 30 -5.10 -2.46 -8.29
N LYS A 31 -5.03 -3.39 -7.35
CA LYS A 31 -6.13 -4.29 -7.03
C LYS A 31 -5.96 -4.88 -5.63
N GLU A 32 -7.01 -5.52 -5.17
CA GLU A 32 -6.95 -6.40 -4.02
C GLU A 32 -6.19 -7.69 -4.38
N ALA A 33 -5.37 -8.19 -3.48
CA ALA A 33 -4.71 -9.48 -3.63
C ALA A 33 -5.71 -10.62 -3.37
N GLU A 34 -6.14 -11.31 -4.42
CA GLU A 34 -7.16 -12.35 -4.35
C GLU A 34 -6.58 -13.76 -4.26
N THR A 35 -5.31 -13.92 -4.61
CA THR A 35 -4.65 -15.23 -4.64
C THR A 35 -3.56 -15.33 -3.58
N VAL A 36 -3.29 -16.56 -3.11
CA VAL A 36 -2.17 -16.86 -2.21
C VAL A 36 -0.83 -16.37 -2.80
N LYS A 37 -0.68 -16.44 -4.12
CA LYS A 37 0.51 -15.96 -4.83
C LYS A 37 0.63 -14.44 -4.69
N GLU A 38 -0.43 -13.68 -4.88
CA GLU A 38 -0.42 -12.21 -4.76
C GLU A 38 -0.17 -11.78 -3.32
N SER A 39 -0.82 -12.40 -2.34
CA SER A 39 -0.56 -12.17 -0.91
C SER A 39 0.90 -12.47 -0.55
N SER A 40 1.46 -13.57 -1.07
CA SER A 40 2.87 -13.90 -0.88
C SER A 40 3.80 -12.87 -1.53
N GLN A 41 3.46 -12.32 -2.69
CA GLN A 41 4.22 -11.25 -3.34
C GLN A 41 4.19 -9.95 -2.53
N ALA A 42 3.02 -9.60 -1.96
CA ALA A 42 2.87 -8.47 -1.05
C ALA A 42 3.78 -8.62 0.18
N GLN A 43 3.72 -9.76 0.86
CA GLN A 43 4.55 -10.08 2.02
C GLN A 43 6.05 -10.12 1.69
N ASN A 44 6.41 -10.59 0.49
CA ASN A 44 7.80 -10.58 0.01
C ASN A 44 8.31 -9.15 -0.21
N LEU A 45 7.50 -8.26 -0.77
CA LEU A 45 7.86 -6.85 -0.95
C LEU A 45 8.07 -6.19 0.42
N ARG A 46 7.12 -6.36 1.34
CA ARG A 46 7.21 -5.87 2.73
C ARG A 46 8.50 -6.35 3.40
N TYR A 47 8.81 -7.64 3.30
CA TYR A 47 10.04 -8.21 3.85
C TYR A 47 11.30 -7.53 3.30
N LYS A 48 11.36 -7.31 1.98
CA LYS A 48 12.52 -6.67 1.35
C LYS A 48 12.73 -5.25 1.88
N ILE A 49 11.65 -4.49 2.03
CA ILE A 49 11.71 -3.10 2.47
C ILE A 49 11.98 -3.04 3.98
N PHE A 50 11.14 -3.68 4.80
CA PHE A 50 11.23 -3.59 6.26
C PHE A 50 12.46 -4.28 6.84
N LYS A 51 12.96 -5.37 6.22
CA LYS A 51 14.24 -5.94 6.62
C LYS A 51 15.37 -4.95 6.43
N LYS A 52 15.36 -4.20 5.34
CA LYS A 52 16.40 -3.23 5.00
C LYS A 52 16.36 -2.02 5.95
N GLU A 53 15.17 -1.53 6.24
CA GLU A 53 14.93 -0.31 7.02
C GLU A 53 14.85 -0.57 8.52
N LEU A 54 14.11 -1.61 8.93
CA LEU A 54 13.80 -1.88 10.33
C LEU A 54 14.54 -3.10 10.89
N LYS A 55 15.38 -3.78 10.08
CA LYS A 55 16.10 -5.03 10.44
C LYS A 55 15.16 -6.14 10.92
N VAL A 56 13.90 -6.10 10.56
CA VAL A 56 12.89 -7.11 10.91
C VAL A 56 13.19 -8.41 10.19
N THR A 57 13.17 -9.53 10.93
CA THR A 57 13.37 -10.87 10.36
C THR A 57 12.25 -11.78 10.84
N THR A 58 11.49 -12.35 9.92
CA THR A 58 10.45 -13.33 10.24
C THR A 58 11.03 -14.75 10.24
N LYS A 59 10.79 -15.48 11.32
CA LYS A 59 11.20 -16.90 11.45
C LYS A 59 9.98 -17.78 11.58
N LEU A 60 9.99 -18.91 10.88
CA LEU A 60 8.99 -19.96 11.03
C LEU A 60 9.73 -21.27 11.32
N LYS A 61 9.40 -21.95 12.44
CA LYS A 61 10.06 -23.18 12.89
C LYS A 61 11.61 -23.05 12.91
N GLY A 62 12.11 -21.88 13.34
CA GLY A 62 13.55 -21.61 13.42
C GLY A 62 14.22 -21.20 12.11
N GLN A 63 13.53 -21.31 10.97
CA GLN A 63 14.07 -20.89 9.67
C GLN A 63 13.67 -19.47 9.32
N VAL A 64 14.61 -18.71 8.72
CA VAL A 64 14.33 -17.38 8.17
C VAL A 64 13.51 -17.51 6.90
N ILE A 65 12.32 -16.95 6.90
CA ILE A 65 11.48 -16.87 5.71
C ILE A 65 11.52 -15.47 5.11
N LYS A 66 11.60 -15.40 3.78
CA LYS A 66 11.69 -14.14 3.04
C LYS A 66 10.30 -13.50 2.83
N ARG A 67 9.45 -13.55 3.87
CA ARG A 67 8.13 -12.91 3.89
C ARG A 67 7.94 -12.22 5.23
N GLU A 68 7.39 -11.04 5.23
CA GLU A 68 6.97 -10.33 6.44
C GLU A 68 5.48 -10.52 6.61
N PHE A 69 5.08 -11.15 7.71
CA PHE A 69 3.69 -11.32 8.10
C PHE A 69 3.57 -11.37 9.62
N ASP A 70 2.41 -11.03 10.11
CA ASP A 70 2.05 -11.09 11.53
C ASP A 70 0.63 -11.66 11.69
N GLN A 71 0.15 -11.77 12.93
CA GLN A 71 -1.18 -12.31 13.25
C GLN A 71 -2.33 -11.54 12.60
N TYR A 72 -2.13 -10.29 12.25
CA TYR A 72 -3.15 -9.43 11.62
C TYR A 72 -3.31 -9.71 10.12
N ASP A 73 -2.36 -10.37 9.50
CA ASP A 73 -2.41 -10.67 8.06
C ASP A 73 -3.49 -11.70 7.72
N GLU A 74 -3.95 -12.53 8.69
CA GLU A 74 -4.99 -13.53 8.47
C GLU A 74 -6.36 -12.90 8.13
N ASN A 75 -6.63 -11.72 8.69
CA ASN A 75 -7.90 -10.99 8.49
C ASN A 75 -7.71 -9.72 7.67
N ALA A 76 -6.57 -9.58 7.03
CA ALA A 76 -6.23 -8.37 6.27
C ALA A 76 -6.45 -8.55 4.78
N THR A 77 -6.92 -7.49 4.16
CA THR A 77 -6.88 -7.29 2.72
C THR A 77 -5.59 -6.59 2.34
N HIS A 78 -4.87 -7.11 1.34
CA HIS A 78 -3.71 -6.45 0.78
C HIS A 78 -4.11 -5.76 -0.53
N ILE A 79 -4.01 -4.45 -0.57
CA ILE A 79 -4.06 -3.69 -1.83
C ILE A 79 -2.66 -3.71 -2.42
N ILE A 80 -2.53 -4.22 -3.63
CA ILE A 80 -1.26 -4.31 -4.34
C ILE A 80 -1.23 -3.37 -5.53
N VAL A 81 -0.10 -2.71 -5.72
CA VAL A 81 0.21 -1.97 -6.94
C VAL A 81 1.15 -2.81 -7.77
N LYS A 82 0.77 -3.02 -9.01
CA LYS A 82 1.58 -3.74 -10.00
C LYS A 82 2.13 -2.74 -11.02
N ALA A 83 3.37 -2.94 -11.42
CA ALA A 83 3.99 -2.20 -12.52
C ALA A 83 4.32 -3.14 -13.68
N LYS A 84 4.06 -2.65 -14.88
CA LYS A 84 4.43 -3.28 -16.15
C LYS A 84 5.31 -2.34 -16.94
N SER A 85 6.58 -2.72 -17.12
CA SER A 85 7.59 -1.84 -17.73
C SER A 85 7.47 -1.76 -19.26
N THR A 86 7.00 -2.84 -19.89
CA THR A 86 6.78 -2.93 -21.35
C THR A 86 5.55 -3.80 -21.64
N PRO A 87 4.96 -3.74 -22.84
CA PRO A 87 3.83 -4.61 -23.21
C PRO A 87 4.10 -6.11 -23.04
N LEU A 88 5.35 -6.53 -23.20
CA LEU A 88 5.78 -7.92 -23.09
C LEU A 88 6.31 -8.31 -21.71
N SER A 89 6.52 -7.36 -20.81
CA SER A 89 7.03 -7.65 -19.45
C SER A 89 5.93 -8.24 -18.55
N LEU A 90 6.33 -9.12 -17.64
CA LEU A 90 5.45 -9.58 -16.58
C LEU A 90 5.21 -8.45 -15.57
N GLU A 91 3.98 -8.36 -15.08
CA GLU A 91 3.63 -7.46 -14.00
C GLU A 91 4.35 -7.85 -12.71
N LYS A 92 4.86 -6.85 -12.00
CA LYS A 92 5.53 -7.01 -10.69
C LYS A 92 4.79 -6.22 -9.64
N VAL A 93 4.62 -6.79 -8.46
CA VAL A 93 4.12 -6.04 -7.29
C VAL A 93 5.22 -5.07 -6.84
N VAL A 94 4.90 -3.79 -6.88
CA VAL A 94 5.82 -2.69 -6.56
C VAL A 94 5.34 -1.82 -5.41
N GLY A 95 4.08 -1.95 -5.02
CA GLY A 95 3.50 -1.28 -3.86
C GLY A 95 2.54 -2.18 -3.13
N VAL A 96 2.43 -1.99 -1.82
CA VAL A 96 1.51 -2.73 -0.95
C VAL A 96 0.91 -1.80 0.07
N TYR A 97 -0.36 -2.03 0.36
CA TYR A 97 -1.09 -1.45 1.47
C TYR A 97 -1.87 -2.54 2.18
N ARG A 98 -1.73 -2.67 3.51
CA ARG A 98 -2.54 -3.58 4.31
C ARG A 98 -3.75 -2.85 4.87
N VAL A 99 -4.92 -3.43 4.70
CA VAL A 99 -6.19 -2.92 5.21
C VAL A 99 -6.83 -3.97 6.11
N ILE A 100 -7.17 -3.60 7.33
CA ILE A 100 -7.88 -4.46 8.28
C ILE A 100 -9.21 -3.80 8.57
N LYS A 101 -10.30 -4.56 8.44
CA LYS A 101 -11.65 -4.09 8.70
C LYS A 101 -12.11 -4.54 10.09
N TYR A 102 -12.64 -3.59 10.85
CA TYR A 102 -13.28 -3.83 12.14
C TYR A 102 -14.75 -3.41 12.05
N SER A 103 -15.64 -4.24 12.56
CA SER A 103 -17.10 -4.04 12.52
C SER A 103 -17.69 -3.53 13.85
N SER A 104 -16.85 -3.29 14.85
CA SER A 104 -17.24 -2.74 16.14
C SER A 104 -16.08 -2.06 16.85
N THR A 105 -16.39 -1.15 17.77
CA THR A 105 -15.38 -0.48 18.61
C THR A 105 -14.65 -1.44 19.55
N SER A 106 -15.31 -2.55 19.99
CA SER A 106 -14.70 -3.56 20.85
C SER A 106 -13.55 -4.32 20.16
N GLN A 107 -13.61 -4.46 18.84
CA GLN A 107 -12.53 -5.09 18.08
C GLN A 107 -11.25 -4.23 18.04
N LEU A 108 -11.38 -2.92 18.25
CA LEU A 108 -10.23 -1.99 18.24
C LEU A 108 -9.27 -2.22 19.43
N ASP A 109 -9.71 -2.91 20.49
CA ASP A 109 -8.82 -3.24 21.63
C ASP A 109 -7.70 -4.19 21.23
N ASN A 110 -7.92 -4.97 20.18
CA ASN A 110 -6.98 -5.93 19.62
C ASN A 110 -6.43 -5.53 18.26
N CYS A 111 -6.59 -4.27 17.83
CA CYS A 111 -6.02 -3.81 16.57
C CYS A 111 -4.50 -3.62 16.67
N TYR A 112 -3.82 -3.55 15.53
CA TYR A 112 -2.37 -3.32 15.51
C TYR A 112 -1.99 -1.99 16.20
N THR A 113 -2.78 -0.94 15.97
CA THR A 113 -2.58 0.40 16.54
C THR A 113 -2.77 0.43 18.04
N SER A 114 -3.52 -0.52 18.65
CA SER A 114 -3.72 -0.59 20.10
C SER A 114 -2.41 -0.80 20.86
N ASN A 115 -1.43 -1.41 20.23
CA ASN A 115 -0.09 -1.60 20.79
C ASN A 115 0.82 -0.37 20.63
N SER A 116 0.34 0.69 19.98
CA SER A 116 1.10 1.91 19.76
C SER A 116 0.87 2.89 20.90
N MET A 117 1.93 3.31 21.57
CA MET A 117 1.87 4.40 22.57
C MET A 117 1.60 5.78 21.96
N CYS A 118 1.58 5.88 20.63
CA CYS A 118 1.38 7.14 19.91
C CYS A 118 -0.09 7.49 19.67
N PHE A 119 -1.03 6.59 19.99
CA PHE A 119 -2.44 6.76 19.66
C PHE A 119 -3.36 6.45 20.86
N ASN A 120 -4.19 7.42 21.25
CA ASN A 120 -5.16 7.23 22.32
C ASN A 120 -6.48 6.66 21.77
N LEU A 121 -6.59 5.33 21.78
CA LEU A 121 -7.79 4.62 21.29
C LEU A 121 -9.04 4.87 22.14
N ASP A 122 -8.90 5.10 23.44
CA ASP A 122 -10.06 5.35 24.30
C ASP A 122 -10.69 6.70 23.99
N LEU A 123 -9.87 7.71 23.75
CA LEU A 123 -10.36 9.01 23.27
C LEU A 123 -11.01 8.90 21.90
N PHE A 124 -10.40 8.12 21.00
CA PHE A 124 -10.93 7.86 19.69
C PHE A 124 -12.32 7.17 19.76
N LYS A 125 -12.46 6.10 20.54
CA LYS A 125 -13.73 5.37 20.73
C LYS A 125 -14.83 6.25 21.29
N LYS A 126 -14.51 7.15 22.21
CA LYS A 126 -15.50 8.05 22.84
C LYS A 126 -16.05 9.08 21.86
N ASN A 127 -15.29 9.49 20.87
CA ASN A 127 -15.63 10.58 19.96
C ASN A 127 -16.18 10.11 18.61
N ILE A 128 -16.21 8.81 18.37
CA ILE A 128 -16.66 8.25 17.09
C ILE A 128 -18.04 7.61 17.22
N GLY A 129 -18.99 8.11 16.44
CA GLY A 129 -20.34 7.57 16.29
C GLY A 129 -20.46 6.43 15.25
N TYR A 130 -19.35 5.86 14.78
CA TYR A 130 -19.34 4.83 13.73
C TYR A 130 -19.03 3.45 14.31
N SER A 131 -19.58 2.41 13.66
CA SER A 131 -19.35 1.01 14.02
C SER A 131 -18.34 0.29 13.13
N ASN A 132 -18.02 0.85 11.94
CA ASN A 132 -17.09 0.25 10.99
C ASN A 132 -15.81 1.08 10.87
N PHE A 133 -14.68 0.41 10.98
CA PHE A 133 -13.36 1.05 10.95
C PHE A 133 -12.45 0.30 9.99
N LEU A 134 -11.54 1.06 9.37
CA LEU A 134 -10.43 0.51 8.58
C LEU A 134 -9.12 0.92 9.25
N GLU A 135 -8.30 -0.06 9.57
CA GLU A 135 -6.92 0.17 9.97
C GLU A 135 -6.03 0.00 8.76
N LEU A 136 -5.28 1.05 8.46
CA LEU A 136 -4.37 1.10 7.32
C LEU A 136 -2.94 0.98 7.83
N GLY A 137 -2.15 0.10 7.24
CA GLY A 137 -0.78 -0.08 7.68
C GLY A 137 0.08 -0.90 6.72
N ARG A 138 1.31 -1.15 7.15
CA ARG A 138 2.27 -1.94 6.36
C ARG A 138 2.44 -1.43 4.92
N THR A 139 2.34 -0.12 4.74
CA THR A 139 2.53 0.53 3.43
C THR A 139 3.99 0.52 3.05
N CYS A 140 4.28 0.04 1.86
CA CYS A 140 5.62 0.14 1.29
C CYS A 140 5.58 0.18 -0.23
N ILE A 141 6.61 0.83 -0.80
CA ILE A 141 6.82 0.95 -2.24
C ILE A 141 8.25 0.47 -2.56
N HIS A 142 8.40 -0.24 -3.65
CA HIS A 142 9.72 -0.67 -4.12
C HIS A 142 10.59 0.55 -4.49
N PRO A 143 11.85 0.64 -4.02
CA PRO A 143 12.69 1.85 -4.17
C PRO A 143 12.97 2.31 -5.61
N ALA A 144 12.73 1.45 -6.59
CA ALA A 144 12.91 1.81 -8.00
C ALA A 144 11.66 2.49 -8.62
N TYR A 145 10.62 2.74 -7.83
CA TYR A 145 9.36 3.38 -8.22
C TYR A 145 9.00 4.47 -7.24
#